data_635878d013b693680839ed58e1650f87
#
_entry.id   635878d013b693680839ed58e1650f87
#
_cell.length_a   1.000
_cell.length_b   1.000
_cell.length_c   1.000
_cell.angle_alpha   90.00
_cell.angle_beta   90.00
_cell.angle_gamma   90.00
#
_symmetry.space_group_name_H-M   'P 1'
#
loop_
_entity.id
_entity.type
_entity.pdbx_description
1 polymer ?
#
loop_
_entity_poly.entity_id
_entity_poly.type
_entity_poly.pdbx_seq_one_letter_code
_entity_poly.pdbx_strand_id
1 'polypeptide(L)'
;MSHEILRLKRNEGCYLVIELKEKYEQLKDEVFEIVKDFATKNQLDVDDTVLYNLAIHLSLSIAREMTGSFIDTSSSQLSSCKSLATYPIAQDVIKTLMKNYSIELPESDIAYCAMYLANKSLLDLDFNVESDIVDHEMEDIMNETLVEIKNQLGYDLRQNESFVQGMTLHFYPAIERLINNEQLTENSMVKEISSNELPYKCANILNEVVEKHYKKSFNKNELSYITLHFGVAFYNQDA
;
A
#
# COMPACT_ATOMS: atom_id res chain seq x y z
N MET A 1 -10.57 -13.34 21.00
CA MET A 1 -10.98 -13.70 19.61
C MET A 1 -9.82 -13.56 18.61
N SER A 2 -8.61 -13.96 18.96
CA SER A 2 -7.42 -13.53 18.21
C SER A 2 -6.60 -14.63 17.53
N HIS A 3 -6.99 -15.88 17.54
CA HIS A 3 -6.23 -16.95 16.87
C HIS A 3 -7.04 -17.85 15.91
N GLU A 4 -8.32 -17.62 15.74
CA GLU A 4 -9.18 -18.43 14.84
C GLU A 4 -9.37 -17.82 13.44
N ILE A 5 -8.95 -16.58 13.23
CA ILE A 5 -9.31 -15.81 12.04
C ILE A 5 -8.62 -16.31 10.75
N LEU A 6 -7.48 -17.02 10.82
CA LEU A 6 -6.70 -17.37 9.64
C LEU A 6 -6.29 -18.86 9.50
N ARG A 7 -6.92 -19.78 10.21
CA ARG A 7 -6.82 -21.23 9.88
C ARG A 7 -7.92 -21.64 8.92
N LEU A 8 -7.80 -21.22 7.66
CA LEU A 8 -8.71 -21.65 6.61
C LEU A 8 -8.28 -23.01 6.06
N LYS A 9 -9.13 -24.01 6.30
CA LYS A 9 -9.01 -25.32 5.64
C LYS A 9 -9.37 -25.16 4.16
N ARG A 10 -8.50 -25.69 3.28
CA ARG A 10 -8.72 -25.82 1.85
C ARG A 10 -9.94 -26.69 1.59
N ASN A 11 -11.05 -26.10 1.22
CA ASN A 11 -12.10 -26.65 0.36
C ASN A 11 -13.33 -25.73 0.38
N GLU A 12 -13.70 -25.20 -0.78
CA GLU A 12 -14.86 -24.34 -1.10
C GLU A 12 -14.50 -22.91 -1.51
N GLY A 13 -14.03 -22.75 -2.75
CA GLY A 13 -13.41 -21.52 -3.24
C GLY A 13 -14.28 -20.25 -3.32
N CYS A 14 -15.62 -20.33 -3.33
CA CYS A 14 -16.45 -19.13 -3.50
C CYS A 14 -16.87 -18.51 -2.17
N TYR A 15 -17.20 -19.31 -1.17
CA TYR A 15 -17.56 -18.81 0.18
C TYR A 15 -16.35 -18.22 0.90
N LEU A 16 -15.16 -18.75 0.65
CA LEU A 16 -13.92 -18.32 1.27
C LEU A 16 -13.53 -16.88 0.86
N VAL A 17 -13.72 -16.53 -0.42
CA VAL A 17 -13.40 -15.18 -0.95
C VAL A 17 -14.33 -14.14 -0.32
N ILE A 18 -15.61 -14.43 -0.17
CA ILE A 18 -16.59 -13.53 0.45
C ILE A 18 -16.24 -13.31 1.92
N GLU A 19 -15.96 -14.38 2.67
CA GLU A 19 -15.61 -14.31 4.09
C GLU A 19 -14.28 -13.55 4.34
N LEU A 20 -13.27 -13.74 3.48
CA LEU A 20 -12.03 -13.00 3.54
C LEU A 20 -12.23 -11.52 3.24
N LYS A 21 -13.08 -11.20 2.26
CA LYS A 21 -13.43 -9.83 1.91
C LYS A 21 -14.13 -9.13 3.09
N GLU A 22 -15.15 -9.75 3.68
CA GLU A 22 -15.87 -9.19 4.82
C GLU A 22 -14.94 -8.97 6.02
N LYS A 23 -14.05 -9.91 6.31
CA LYS A 23 -13.07 -9.78 7.40
C LYS A 23 -12.03 -8.68 7.14
N TYR A 24 -11.61 -8.51 5.89
CA TYR A 24 -10.70 -7.42 5.52
C TYR A 24 -11.38 -6.06 5.62
N GLU A 25 -12.63 -5.94 5.15
CA GLU A 25 -13.41 -4.72 5.28
C GLU A 25 -13.63 -4.35 6.76
N GLN A 26 -13.96 -5.32 7.60
CA GLN A 26 -14.10 -5.10 9.04
C GLN A 26 -12.77 -4.64 9.67
N LEU A 27 -11.65 -5.28 9.33
CA LEU A 27 -10.31 -4.90 9.80
C LEU A 27 -9.98 -3.45 9.41
N LYS A 28 -10.25 -3.09 8.14
CA LYS A 28 -10.02 -1.75 7.62
C LYS A 28 -10.84 -0.70 8.37
N ASP A 29 -12.12 -0.98 8.62
CA ASP A 29 -13.00 -0.07 9.36
C ASP A 29 -12.54 0.10 10.81
N GLU A 30 -12.14 -0.98 11.49
CA GLU A 30 -11.58 -0.91 12.84
C GLU A 30 -10.28 -0.08 12.88
N VAL A 31 -9.39 -0.27 11.91
CA VAL A 31 -8.13 0.49 11.80
C VAL A 31 -8.42 1.97 11.49
N PHE A 32 -9.39 2.26 10.61
CA PHE A 32 -9.81 3.61 10.30
C PHE A 32 -10.28 4.38 11.54
N GLU A 33 -11.15 3.78 12.34
CA GLU A 33 -11.62 4.39 13.58
C GLU A 33 -10.46 4.67 14.56
N ILE A 34 -9.48 3.77 14.64
CA ILE A 34 -8.29 3.97 15.49
C ILE A 34 -7.48 5.17 15.00
N VAL A 35 -7.10 5.22 13.72
CA VAL A 35 -6.29 6.34 13.21
C VAL A 35 -7.02 7.67 13.26
N LYS A 36 -8.33 7.68 13.02
CA LYS A 36 -9.19 8.85 13.13
C LYS A 36 -9.28 9.37 14.58
N ASP A 37 -9.39 8.49 15.56
CA ASP A 37 -9.38 8.85 16.98
C ASP A 37 -8.05 9.51 17.37
N PHE A 38 -6.91 8.95 16.92
CA PHE A 38 -5.60 9.56 17.15
C PHE A 38 -5.45 10.91 16.46
N ALA A 39 -5.88 11.06 15.22
CA ALA A 39 -5.84 12.32 14.48
C ALA A 39 -6.67 13.39 15.21
N THR A 40 -7.88 13.05 15.62
CA THR A 40 -8.80 13.96 16.35
C THR A 40 -8.22 14.37 17.71
N LYS A 41 -7.72 13.41 18.51
CA LYS A 41 -7.13 13.70 19.83
C LYS A 41 -5.92 14.60 19.77
N ASN A 42 -5.14 14.50 18.70
CA ASN A 42 -3.94 15.29 18.48
C ASN A 42 -4.21 16.55 17.64
N GLN A 43 -5.48 16.85 17.31
CA GLN A 43 -5.90 18.04 16.55
C GLN A 43 -5.16 18.15 15.21
N LEU A 44 -4.94 17.02 14.54
CA LEU A 44 -4.30 16.98 13.23
C LEU A 44 -5.29 17.42 12.15
N ASP A 45 -4.83 18.26 11.24
CA ASP A 45 -5.59 18.69 10.06
C ASP A 45 -5.36 17.69 8.91
N VAL A 46 -6.06 16.57 8.97
CA VAL A 46 -5.95 15.47 8.00
C VAL A 46 -7.33 15.09 7.50
N ASP A 47 -7.49 15.04 6.18
CA ASP A 47 -8.74 14.66 5.51
C ASP A 47 -9.10 13.20 5.79
N ASP A 48 -10.40 12.91 5.91
CA ASP A 48 -10.90 11.54 6.12
C ASP A 48 -10.47 10.59 5.00
N THR A 49 -10.27 11.08 3.77
CA THR A 49 -9.78 10.28 2.64
C THR A 49 -8.33 9.84 2.86
N VAL A 50 -7.49 10.72 3.38
CA VAL A 50 -6.09 10.41 3.74
C VAL A 50 -6.04 9.39 4.86
N LEU A 51 -6.86 9.57 5.90
CA LEU A 51 -6.97 8.61 7.01
C LEU A 51 -7.49 7.24 6.55
N TYR A 52 -8.41 7.23 5.60
CA TYR A 52 -8.92 5.99 5.02
C TYR A 52 -7.83 5.24 4.22
N ASN A 53 -7.02 5.96 3.43
CA ASN A 53 -5.88 5.37 2.73
C ASN A 53 -4.82 4.82 3.70
N LEU A 54 -4.55 5.54 4.79
CA LEU A 54 -3.71 5.05 5.87
C LEU A 54 -4.27 3.75 6.48
N ALA A 55 -5.59 3.71 6.72
CA ALA A 55 -6.24 2.51 7.25
C ALA A 55 -6.10 1.31 6.31
N ILE A 56 -6.25 1.51 5.00
CA ILE A 56 -6.01 0.47 4.00
C ILE A 56 -4.57 -0.04 4.09
N HIS A 57 -3.59 0.87 4.11
CA HIS A 57 -2.17 0.51 4.22
C HIS A 57 -1.91 -0.33 5.47
N LEU A 58 -2.31 0.16 6.63
CA LEU A 58 -2.07 -0.53 7.91
C LEU A 58 -2.81 -1.86 7.99
N SER A 59 -4.02 -1.97 7.42
CA SER A 59 -4.78 -3.22 7.38
C SER A 59 -4.10 -4.27 6.51
N LEU A 60 -3.49 -3.86 5.38
CA LEU A 60 -2.67 -4.75 4.55
C LEU A 60 -1.41 -5.20 5.29
N SER A 61 -0.76 -4.31 6.03
CA SER A 61 0.40 -4.66 6.86
C SER A 61 0.02 -5.66 7.96
N ILE A 62 -1.08 -5.43 8.66
CA ILE A 62 -1.62 -6.35 9.67
C ILE A 62 -1.92 -7.72 9.04
N ALA A 63 -2.62 -7.75 7.90
CA ALA A 63 -2.96 -8.99 7.22
C ALA A 63 -1.71 -9.77 6.77
N ARG A 64 -0.66 -9.09 6.30
CA ARG A 64 0.62 -9.71 5.94
C ARG A 64 1.30 -10.35 7.15
N GLU A 65 1.40 -9.62 8.26
CA GLU A 65 1.99 -10.16 9.49
C GLU A 65 1.23 -11.38 10.00
N MET A 66 -0.10 -11.33 9.99
CA MET A 66 -0.93 -12.47 10.38
C MET A 66 -0.75 -13.69 9.47
N THR A 67 -0.31 -13.51 8.23
CA THR A 67 -0.02 -14.60 7.27
C THR A 67 1.45 -15.01 7.23
N GLY A 68 2.34 -14.33 7.97
CA GLY A 68 3.77 -14.58 7.99
C GLY A 68 4.51 -14.14 6.74
N SER A 69 3.97 -13.15 6.02
CA SER A 69 4.57 -12.59 4.80
C SER A 69 5.30 -11.30 5.14
N PHE A 70 6.58 -11.40 5.47
CA PHE A 70 7.42 -10.24 5.80
C PHE A 70 7.84 -9.46 4.56
N ILE A 71 7.81 -8.12 4.66
CA ILE A 71 8.49 -7.22 3.71
C ILE A 71 9.48 -6.39 4.52
N ASP A 72 10.76 -6.60 4.29
CA ASP A 72 11.80 -5.72 4.81
C ASP A 72 11.91 -4.50 3.90
N THR A 73 11.68 -3.32 4.44
CA THR A 73 11.79 -2.06 3.70
C THR A 73 13.09 -1.36 4.07
N SER A 74 13.79 -0.83 3.06
CA SER A 74 15.10 -0.21 3.25
C SER A 74 15.07 0.95 4.25
N SER A 75 16.12 1.05 5.06
CA SER A 75 16.21 1.95 6.21
C SER A 75 16.53 3.42 5.85
N SER A 76 16.94 3.72 4.62
CA SER A 76 17.44 5.04 4.24
C SER A 76 16.36 6.12 4.20
N GLN A 77 15.17 5.78 3.72
CA GLN A 77 14.04 6.70 3.62
C GLN A 77 13.34 6.95 4.97
N LEU A 78 13.44 6.01 5.89
CA LEU A 78 12.79 6.08 7.19
C LEU A 78 13.40 7.17 8.11
N SER A 79 14.65 7.56 7.88
CA SER A 79 15.35 8.54 8.73
C SER A 79 14.72 9.93 8.65
N SER A 80 14.28 10.35 7.48
CA SER A 80 13.64 11.66 7.26
C SER A 80 12.27 11.76 7.96
N CYS A 81 11.54 10.65 7.99
CA CYS A 81 10.23 10.59 8.65
C CYS A 81 10.33 10.77 10.17
N LYS A 82 11.46 10.39 10.79
CA LYS A 82 11.67 10.55 12.25
C LYS A 82 11.68 12.01 12.71
N SER A 83 11.93 12.95 11.82
CA SER A 83 11.90 14.39 12.11
C SER A 83 10.49 14.99 12.08
N LEU A 84 9.48 14.26 11.60
CA LEU A 84 8.10 14.73 11.54
C LEU A 84 7.50 14.86 12.95
N ALA A 85 6.77 15.95 13.19
CA ALA A 85 6.06 16.16 14.45
C ALA A 85 5.00 15.07 14.71
N THR A 86 4.52 14.42 13.67
CA THR A 86 3.56 13.30 13.71
C THR A 86 4.20 11.95 14.03
N TYR A 87 5.54 11.83 14.00
CA TYR A 87 6.22 10.54 14.22
C TYR A 87 5.93 9.92 15.61
N PRO A 88 5.94 10.67 16.73
CA PRO A 88 5.55 10.12 18.03
C PRO A 88 4.09 9.65 18.05
N ILE A 89 3.19 10.36 17.35
CA ILE A 89 1.77 9.98 17.25
C ILE A 89 1.64 8.68 16.46
N ALA A 90 2.36 8.56 15.35
CA ALA A 90 2.42 7.36 14.54
C ALA A 90 2.93 6.15 15.34
N GLN A 91 3.96 6.34 16.19
CA GLN A 91 4.43 5.30 17.08
C GLN A 91 3.33 4.78 18.03
N ASP A 92 2.50 5.69 18.56
CA ASP A 92 1.42 5.29 19.47
C ASP A 92 0.27 4.61 18.71
N VAL A 93 -0.04 5.03 17.47
CA VAL A 93 -0.96 4.31 16.58
C VAL A 93 -0.48 2.89 16.35
N ILE A 94 0.76 2.72 15.87
CA ILE A 94 1.32 1.40 15.56
C ILE A 94 1.39 0.51 16.81
N LYS A 95 1.82 1.02 17.96
CA LYS A 95 1.80 0.27 19.23
C LYS A 95 0.40 -0.20 19.61
N THR A 96 -0.61 0.64 19.36
CA THR A 96 -2.01 0.29 19.64
C THR A 96 -2.46 -0.85 18.74
N LEU A 97 -2.16 -0.80 17.44
CA LEU A 97 -2.46 -1.85 16.49
C LEU A 97 -1.74 -3.16 16.83
N MET A 98 -0.42 -3.10 17.11
CA MET A 98 0.36 -4.27 17.53
C MET A 98 -0.25 -4.95 18.75
N LYS A 99 -0.69 -4.17 19.73
CA LYS A 99 -1.35 -4.69 20.92
C LYS A 99 -2.71 -5.30 20.62
N ASN A 100 -3.55 -4.64 19.82
CA ASN A 100 -4.92 -5.09 19.53
C ASN A 100 -4.93 -6.40 18.74
N TYR A 101 -3.99 -6.54 17.80
CA TYR A 101 -3.92 -7.70 16.90
C TYR A 101 -2.88 -8.74 17.31
N SER A 102 -2.09 -8.48 18.36
CA SER A 102 -1.02 -9.37 18.88
C SER A 102 0.01 -9.73 17.79
N ILE A 103 0.49 -8.71 17.06
CA ILE A 103 1.47 -8.80 15.97
C ILE A 103 2.62 -7.84 16.20
N GLU A 104 3.69 -7.98 15.41
CA GLU A 104 4.76 -6.98 15.28
C GLU A 104 4.63 -6.31 13.91
N LEU A 105 4.74 -4.98 13.87
CA LEU A 105 4.76 -4.20 12.64
C LEU A 105 6.13 -3.57 12.45
N PRO A 106 6.67 -3.51 11.21
CA PRO A 106 7.98 -2.97 10.94
C PRO A 106 8.04 -1.45 11.17
N GLU A 107 9.26 -0.92 11.38
CA GLU A 107 9.49 0.52 11.58
C GLU A 107 9.03 1.35 10.38
N SER A 108 9.03 0.78 9.19
CA SER A 108 8.48 1.42 7.98
C SER A 108 7.02 1.82 8.13
N ASP A 109 6.19 1.00 8.80
CA ASP A 109 4.78 1.33 8.99
C ASP A 109 4.61 2.54 9.92
N ILE A 110 5.53 2.75 10.88
CA ILE A 110 5.57 3.98 11.69
C ILE A 110 5.87 5.19 10.81
N ALA A 111 6.84 5.07 9.91
CA ALA A 111 7.23 6.16 9.01
C ALA A 111 6.10 6.53 8.05
N TYR A 112 5.48 5.55 7.40
CA TYR A 112 4.32 5.78 6.55
C TYR A 112 3.15 6.39 7.31
N CYS A 113 2.83 5.87 8.49
CA CYS A 113 1.80 6.44 9.34
C CYS A 113 2.10 7.92 9.67
N ALA A 114 3.35 8.24 10.01
CA ALA A 114 3.76 9.61 10.31
C ALA A 114 3.57 10.56 9.13
N MET A 115 3.89 10.12 7.91
CA MET A 115 3.70 10.90 6.68
C MET A 115 2.21 11.17 6.39
N TYR A 116 1.38 10.12 6.43
CA TYR A 116 -0.05 10.28 6.24
C TYR A 116 -0.65 11.26 7.27
N LEU A 117 -0.29 11.12 8.53
CA LEU A 117 -0.75 12.01 9.60
C LEU A 117 -0.22 13.45 9.46
N ALA A 118 0.91 13.64 8.78
CA ALA A 118 1.44 14.97 8.46
C ALA A 118 0.80 15.56 7.19
N ASN A 119 -0.08 14.83 6.52
CA ASN A 119 -0.62 15.17 5.20
C ASN A 119 0.50 15.51 4.20
N LYS A 120 1.58 14.72 4.26
CA LYS A 120 2.76 14.86 3.40
C LYS A 120 2.89 13.64 2.50
N SER A 121 3.29 13.88 1.26
CA SER A 121 3.78 12.84 0.37
C SER A 121 5.26 12.57 0.65
N LEU A 122 5.80 11.46 0.11
CA LEU A 122 7.25 11.22 0.10
C LEU A 122 7.98 12.37 -0.62
N LEU A 123 7.34 12.98 -1.61
CA LEU A 123 7.88 14.10 -2.40
C LEU A 123 8.04 15.39 -1.57
N ASP A 124 7.31 15.55 -0.47
CA ASP A 124 7.38 16.73 0.41
C ASP A 124 8.49 16.62 1.47
N LEU A 125 9.16 15.47 1.55
CA LEU A 125 10.28 15.27 2.45
C LEU A 125 11.57 15.60 1.70
N ASP A 126 12.40 16.50 2.24
CA ASP A 126 13.72 16.85 1.70
C ASP A 126 14.62 15.59 1.64
N PHE A 127 14.52 14.84 0.54
CA PHE A 127 15.48 13.81 0.20
C PHE A 127 16.70 14.44 -0.47
N ASN A 128 17.90 13.95 -0.19
CA ASN A 128 19.14 14.40 -0.81
C ASN A 128 19.06 14.38 -2.35
N VAL A 129 19.80 15.29 -3.00
CA VAL A 129 19.80 15.60 -4.45
C VAL A 129 19.82 14.39 -5.42
N GLU A 130 20.21 13.20 -4.96
CA GLU A 130 20.12 11.97 -5.77
C GLU A 130 18.68 11.40 -5.86
N SER A 131 17.79 11.76 -4.93
CA SER A 131 16.39 11.32 -4.94
C SER A 131 15.53 12.09 -5.95
N ASP A 132 15.83 13.37 -6.20
CA ASP A 132 15.03 14.20 -7.12
C ASP A 132 14.94 13.59 -8.54
N ILE A 133 15.99 12.91 -9.00
CA ILE A 133 16.02 12.27 -10.32
C ILE A 133 15.10 11.03 -10.33
N VAL A 134 15.13 10.24 -9.27
CA VAL A 134 14.30 9.03 -9.13
C VAL A 134 12.82 9.41 -8.96
N ASP A 135 12.55 10.51 -8.26
CA ASP A 135 11.19 11.00 -8.03
C ASP A 135 10.53 11.45 -9.35
N HIS A 136 11.24 12.21 -10.19
CA HIS A 136 10.74 12.60 -11.52
C HIS A 136 10.52 11.40 -12.44
N GLU A 137 11.44 10.44 -12.47
CA GLU A 137 11.28 9.23 -13.28
C GLU A 137 10.06 8.40 -12.84
N MET A 138 9.78 8.35 -11.55
CA MET A 138 8.62 7.64 -11.02
C MET A 138 7.30 8.33 -11.32
N GLU A 139 7.27 9.66 -11.25
CA GLU A 139 6.12 10.44 -11.72
C GLU A 139 5.86 10.20 -13.21
N ASP A 140 6.90 10.18 -14.03
CA ASP A 140 6.80 9.91 -15.46
C ASP A 140 6.25 8.49 -15.72
N ILE A 141 6.76 7.47 -15.03
CA ILE A 141 6.27 6.11 -15.13
C ILE A 141 4.80 6.01 -14.71
N MET A 142 4.43 6.65 -13.61
CA MET A 142 3.05 6.65 -13.15
C MET A 142 2.12 7.36 -14.15
N ASN A 143 2.51 8.52 -14.65
CA ASN A 143 1.75 9.27 -15.65
C ASN A 143 1.61 8.47 -16.96
N GLU A 144 2.69 7.86 -17.46
CA GLU A 144 2.65 6.99 -18.64
C GLU A 144 1.70 5.81 -18.39
N THR A 145 1.79 5.17 -17.23
CA THR A 145 0.92 4.06 -16.86
C THR A 145 -0.57 4.46 -16.88
N LEU A 146 -0.91 5.59 -16.26
CA LEU A 146 -2.30 6.06 -16.20
C LEU A 146 -2.85 6.43 -17.59
N VAL A 147 -2.01 6.99 -18.45
CA VAL A 147 -2.35 7.25 -19.86
C VAL A 147 -2.59 5.94 -20.60
N GLU A 148 -1.71 4.95 -20.45
CA GLU A 148 -1.86 3.65 -21.09
C GLU A 148 -3.08 2.87 -20.58
N ILE A 149 -3.38 2.91 -19.29
CA ILE A 149 -4.61 2.33 -18.73
C ILE A 149 -5.85 2.95 -19.39
N LYS A 150 -5.87 4.28 -19.53
CA LYS A 150 -6.97 4.97 -20.22
C LYS A 150 -7.08 4.54 -21.67
N ASN A 151 -5.96 4.47 -22.40
CA ASN A 151 -5.93 4.12 -23.81
C ASN A 151 -6.36 2.66 -24.07
N GLN A 152 -5.87 1.73 -23.26
CA GLN A 152 -6.07 0.29 -23.49
C GLN A 152 -7.35 -0.24 -22.85
N LEU A 153 -7.74 0.29 -21.69
CA LEU A 153 -8.84 -0.24 -20.88
C LEU A 153 -10.03 0.72 -20.76
N GLY A 154 -9.87 1.99 -21.16
CA GLY A 154 -10.92 3.00 -21.12
C GLY A 154 -11.14 3.67 -19.76
N TYR A 155 -10.36 3.36 -18.75
CA TYR A 155 -10.52 3.89 -17.40
C TYR A 155 -9.54 5.05 -17.13
N ASP A 156 -10.05 6.23 -16.76
CA ASP A 156 -9.24 7.39 -16.40
C ASP A 156 -9.06 7.47 -14.88
N LEU A 157 -7.97 6.92 -14.36
CA LEU A 157 -7.66 6.92 -12.94
C LEU A 157 -6.92 8.19 -12.47
N ARG A 158 -6.57 9.11 -13.37
CA ARG A 158 -5.82 10.35 -13.04
C ARG A 158 -6.60 11.31 -12.15
N GLN A 159 -7.93 11.23 -12.18
CA GLN A 159 -8.81 12.04 -11.33
C GLN A 159 -8.95 11.51 -9.90
N ASN A 160 -8.43 10.32 -9.63
CA ASN A 160 -8.45 9.71 -8.30
C ASN A 160 -7.14 10.06 -7.57
N GLU A 161 -7.06 11.28 -7.04
CA GLU A 161 -5.86 11.81 -6.38
C GLU A 161 -5.40 10.90 -5.23
N SER A 162 -6.32 10.39 -4.42
CA SER A 162 -5.99 9.51 -3.29
C SER A 162 -5.40 8.17 -3.75
N PHE A 163 -5.87 7.63 -4.90
CA PHE A 163 -5.26 6.46 -5.51
C PHE A 163 -3.85 6.77 -6.01
N VAL A 164 -3.67 7.88 -6.72
CA VAL A 164 -2.35 8.26 -7.27
C VAL A 164 -1.34 8.44 -6.14
N GLN A 165 -1.70 9.16 -5.07
CA GLN A 165 -0.85 9.32 -3.89
C GLN A 165 -0.55 7.98 -3.20
N GLY A 166 -1.57 7.18 -2.93
CA GLY A 166 -1.40 5.86 -2.30
C GLY A 166 -0.54 4.92 -3.13
N MET A 167 -0.73 4.90 -4.47
CA MET A 167 0.07 4.08 -5.37
C MET A 167 1.54 4.51 -5.37
N THR A 168 1.83 5.81 -5.41
CA THR A 168 3.22 6.32 -5.40
C THR A 168 3.98 5.84 -4.17
N LEU A 169 3.36 5.88 -2.99
CA LEU A 169 3.96 5.41 -1.74
C LEU A 169 4.37 3.92 -1.76
N HIS A 170 3.60 3.08 -2.45
CA HIS A 170 3.89 1.64 -2.55
C HIS A 170 4.79 1.30 -3.73
N PHE A 171 4.72 2.09 -4.76
CA PHE A 171 5.47 1.87 -5.99
C PHE A 171 6.96 2.14 -5.79
N TYR A 172 7.32 3.20 -5.04
CA TYR A 172 8.71 3.55 -4.78
C TYR A 172 9.51 2.39 -4.15
N PRO A 173 9.11 1.79 -3.02
CA PRO A 173 9.80 0.64 -2.46
C PRO A 173 9.86 -0.57 -3.39
N ALA A 174 8.84 -0.77 -4.23
CA ALA A 174 8.84 -1.86 -5.21
C ALA A 174 9.90 -1.63 -6.31
N ILE A 175 10.05 -0.39 -6.80
CA ILE A 175 11.11 -0.03 -7.74
C ILE A 175 12.49 -0.19 -7.11
N GLU A 176 12.71 0.23 -5.87
CA GLU A 176 13.98 0.01 -5.19
C GLU A 176 14.34 -1.48 -5.12
N ARG A 177 13.39 -2.33 -4.70
CA ARG A 177 13.61 -3.78 -4.70
C ARG A 177 13.89 -4.33 -6.09
N LEU A 178 13.22 -3.79 -7.13
CA LEU A 178 13.47 -4.18 -8.52
C LEU A 178 14.90 -3.84 -8.96
N ILE A 179 15.35 -2.61 -8.68
CA ILE A 179 16.68 -2.12 -9.04
C ILE A 179 17.76 -2.94 -8.32
N ASN A 180 17.58 -3.18 -7.03
CA ASN A 180 18.51 -3.91 -6.17
C ASN A 180 18.46 -5.43 -6.34
N ASN A 181 17.55 -5.98 -7.15
CA ASN A 181 17.28 -7.41 -7.31
C ASN A 181 16.82 -8.11 -6.00
N GLU A 182 16.10 -7.38 -5.17
CA GLU A 182 15.59 -7.81 -3.86
C GLU A 182 14.06 -7.97 -3.87
N GLN A 183 13.49 -8.26 -5.03
CA GLN A 183 12.05 -8.44 -5.19
C GLN A 183 11.51 -9.53 -4.25
N LEU A 184 10.27 -9.35 -3.84
CA LEU A 184 9.58 -10.28 -2.95
C LEU A 184 9.63 -11.71 -3.48
N THR A 185 10.07 -12.64 -2.63
CA THR A 185 10.20 -14.06 -2.99
C THR A 185 8.94 -14.86 -2.70
N GLU A 186 8.10 -14.39 -1.76
CA GLU A 186 6.87 -15.04 -1.35
C GLU A 186 5.72 -14.02 -1.23
N ASN A 187 4.53 -14.43 -1.66
CA ASN A 187 3.29 -13.71 -1.44
C ASN A 187 2.12 -14.70 -1.38
N SER A 188 1.47 -14.78 -0.24
CA SER A 188 0.32 -15.67 -0.04
C SER A 188 -0.88 -15.36 -0.93
N MET A 189 -0.96 -14.11 -1.43
CA MET A 189 -2.10 -13.62 -2.23
C MET A 189 -1.98 -13.89 -3.74
N VAL A 190 -0.80 -14.33 -4.23
CA VAL A 190 -0.58 -14.63 -5.67
C VAL A 190 -1.59 -15.64 -6.22
N LYS A 191 -2.03 -16.58 -5.41
CA LYS A 191 -2.96 -17.63 -5.85
C LYS A 191 -4.41 -17.16 -5.99
N GLU A 192 -4.75 -16.04 -5.39
CA GLU A 192 -6.12 -15.53 -5.30
C GLU A 192 -6.39 -14.45 -6.34
N ILE A 193 -5.34 -13.92 -6.97
CA ILE A 193 -5.43 -12.86 -7.97
C ILE A 193 -5.66 -13.48 -9.34
N SER A 194 -6.85 -13.24 -9.91
CA SER A 194 -7.19 -13.66 -11.27
C SER A 194 -6.52 -12.77 -12.30
N SER A 195 -5.78 -13.37 -13.24
CA SER A 195 -5.15 -12.65 -14.36
C SER A 195 -6.14 -11.96 -15.32
N ASN A 196 -7.42 -12.27 -15.21
CA ASN A 196 -8.47 -11.67 -16.03
C ASN A 196 -9.17 -10.48 -15.37
N GLU A 197 -8.90 -10.20 -14.10
CA GLU A 197 -9.47 -9.08 -13.41
C GLU A 197 -8.86 -7.75 -13.87
N LEU A 198 -9.68 -6.70 -13.88
CA LEU A 198 -9.28 -5.38 -14.31
C LEU A 198 -8.08 -4.83 -13.53
N PRO A 199 -8.02 -4.94 -12.20
CA PRO A 199 -6.85 -4.50 -11.43
C PRO A 199 -5.54 -5.17 -11.87
N TYR A 200 -5.58 -6.47 -12.18
CA TYR A 200 -4.41 -7.20 -12.64
C TYR A 200 -3.94 -6.74 -14.03
N LYS A 201 -4.89 -6.40 -14.92
CA LYS A 201 -4.56 -5.81 -16.24
C LYS A 201 -3.85 -4.46 -16.07
N CYS A 202 -4.32 -3.62 -15.14
CA CYS A 202 -3.67 -2.35 -14.83
C CYS A 202 -2.26 -2.55 -14.29
N ALA A 203 -2.07 -3.52 -13.37
CA ALA A 203 -0.75 -3.86 -12.84
C ALA A 203 0.22 -4.35 -13.93
N ASN A 204 -0.27 -5.11 -14.91
CA ASN A 204 0.55 -5.53 -16.05
C ASN A 204 0.93 -4.36 -16.95
N ILE A 205 0.05 -3.40 -17.21
CA ILE A 205 0.37 -2.18 -17.95
C ILE A 205 1.48 -1.40 -17.22
N LEU A 206 1.38 -1.23 -15.91
CA LEU A 206 2.46 -0.64 -15.11
C LEU A 206 3.78 -1.40 -15.28
N ASN A 207 3.74 -2.72 -15.23
CA ASN A 207 4.93 -3.55 -15.38
C ASN A 207 5.58 -3.39 -16.76
N GLU A 208 4.78 -3.27 -17.82
CA GLU A 208 5.27 -3.00 -19.17
C GLU A 208 5.96 -1.63 -19.27
N VAL A 209 5.40 -0.61 -18.61
CA VAL A 209 6.02 0.73 -18.54
C VAL A 209 7.33 0.66 -17.75
N VAL A 210 7.34 0.00 -16.60
CA VAL A 210 8.56 -0.20 -15.79
C VAL A 210 9.65 -0.91 -16.60
N GLU A 211 9.29 -1.95 -17.37
CA GLU A 211 10.25 -2.66 -18.22
C GLU A 211 10.84 -1.77 -19.31
N LYS A 212 10.08 -0.83 -19.86
CA LYS A 212 10.61 0.16 -20.84
C LYS A 212 11.69 1.03 -20.21
N HIS A 213 11.49 1.50 -18.96
CA HIS A 213 12.39 2.39 -18.24
C HIS A 213 13.61 1.66 -17.67
N TYR A 214 13.41 0.60 -16.90
CA TYR A 214 14.46 -0.07 -16.13
C TYR A 214 15.05 -1.32 -16.79
N LYS A 215 14.49 -1.80 -17.92
CA LYS A 215 14.85 -3.08 -18.57
C LYS A 215 14.74 -4.28 -17.60
N LYS A 216 13.91 -4.14 -16.60
CA LYS A 216 13.58 -5.14 -15.58
C LYS A 216 12.06 -5.15 -15.38
N SER A 217 11.52 -6.29 -15.03
CA SER A 217 10.08 -6.48 -14.79
C SER A 217 9.84 -6.94 -13.35
N PHE A 218 8.71 -6.56 -12.80
CA PHE A 218 8.24 -7.09 -11.54
C PHE A 218 7.92 -8.58 -11.66
N ASN A 219 8.28 -9.32 -10.63
CA ASN A 219 7.85 -10.71 -10.50
C ASN A 219 6.37 -10.81 -10.07
N LYS A 220 5.82 -12.03 -10.06
CA LYS A 220 4.42 -12.25 -9.70
C LYS A 220 4.05 -11.82 -8.28
N ASN A 221 5.01 -11.85 -7.35
CA ASN A 221 4.76 -11.48 -5.96
C ASN A 221 4.58 -9.96 -5.83
N GLU A 222 5.45 -9.17 -6.46
CA GLU A 222 5.32 -7.72 -6.53
C GLU A 222 4.03 -7.30 -7.25
N LEU A 223 3.77 -7.90 -8.42
CA LEU A 223 2.57 -7.61 -9.21
C LEU A 223 1.28 -7.87 -8.43
N SER A 224 1.28 -8.86 -7.54
CA SER A 224 0.12 -9.15 -6.72
C SER A 224 -0.20 -8.01 -5.76
N TYR A 225 0.79 -7.40 -5.13
CA TYR A 225 0.59 -6.23 -4.27
C TYR A 225 0.15 -5.00 -5.07
N ILE A 226 0.81 -4.75 -6.20
CA ILE A 226 0.43 -3.66 -7.11
C ILE A 226 -1.03 -3.83 -7.58
N THR A 227 -1.45 -5.07 -7.86
CA THR A 227 -2.83 -5.38 -8.24
C THR A 227 -3.84 -4.99 -7.16
N LEU A 228 -3.52 -5.22 -5.89
CA LEU A 228 -4.40 -4.83 -4.79
C LEU A 228 -4.63 -3.31 -4.73
N HIS A 229 -3.58 -2.52 -4.97
CA HIS A 229 -3.70 -1.06 -5.02
C HIS A 229 -4.60 -0.59 -6.17
N PHE A 230 -4.46 -1.19 -7.35
CA PHE A 230 -5.42 -0.94 -8.44
C PHE A 230 -6.83 -1.38 -8.06
N GLY A 231 -6.99 -2.46 -7.30
CA GLY A 231 -8.29 -2.91 -6.81
C GLY A 231 -9.02 -1.84 -5.98
N VAL A 232 -8.29 -1.13 -5.13
CA VAL A 232 -8.84 -0.01 -4.34
C VAL A 232 -9.35 1.13 -5.23
N ALA A 233 -8.64 1.44 -6.32
CA ALA A 233 -9.02 2.51 -7.25
C ALA A 233 -10.39 2.27 -7.90
N PHE A 234 -10.72 1.01 -8.20
CA PHE A 234 -11.99 0.66 -8.83
C PHE A 234 -13.13 0.48 -7.84
N TYR A 235 -12.82 0.11 -6.59
CA TYR A 235 -13.82 -0.09 -5.56
C TYR A 235 -14.57 1.20 -5.20
N ASN A 236 -13.88 2.34 -5.24
CA ASN A 236 -14.43 3.65 -4.89
C ASN A 236 -15.15 4.33 -6.06
N GLN A 237 -15.19 3.75 -7.26
CA GLN A 237 -15.88 4.31 -8.42
C GLN A 237 -17.35 3.82 -8.55
N ASP A 238 -17.73 2.76 -7.86
CA ASP A 238 -19.07 2.18 -7.90
C ASP A 238 -19.94 2.60 -6.68
N ALA A 239 -19.46 3.51 -5.84
CA ALA A 239 -20.18 4.11 -4.70
C ALA A 239 -20.57 5.60 -5.02
#